data_4d7331a8c99b80214497697829a26048
#
_entry.id   4d7331a8c99b80214497697829a26048
#
_cell.length_a   1.000
_cell.length_b   1.000
_cell.length_c   1.000
_cell.angle_alpha   90.00
_cell.angle_beta   90.00
_cell.angle_gamma   90.00
#
_symmetry.space_group_name_H-M   'P 1'
#
loop_
_entity.id
_entity.type
_entity.pdbx_description
1 polymer ?
#
loop_
_entity_poly.entity_id
_entity_poly.type
_entity_poly.pdbx_seq_one_letter_code
_entity_poly.pdbx_strand_id
1 'polypeptide(L)'
;DDFVYVKTAESEGEVYHPTQKPVELGRYLIRTFSNPGDIILDNACGSGSFLLSAILENRRFIGIEKNEDVLLHRIQPTDYIKICMDRISETLKREEVTPSTRKLFKKPITKYHTLNYLETDATNQL
;
A
#
# COMPACT_ATOMS: atom_id res chain seq x y z
N ASP A 1 -14.38 -22.77 -6.92
CA ASP A 1 -14.31 -22.96 -5.46
C ASP A 1 -14.81 -21.74 -4.73
N ASP A 2 -15.50 -21.97 -3.62
CA ASP A 2 -16.04 -20.88 -2.79
C ASP A 2 -14.99 -20.26 -1.86
N PHE A 3 -13.76 -20.77 -1.87
CA PHE A 3 -12.71 -20.35 -0.96
C PHE A 3 -11.43 -19.99 -1.68
N VAL A 4 -10.78 -18.92 -1.19
CA VAL A 4 -9.45 -18.54 -1.61
C VAL A 4 -8.51 -18.64 -0.42
N TYR A 5 -7.38 -19.32 -0.62
CA TYR A 5 -6.38 -19.50 0.42
C TYR A 5 -5.20 -18.57 0.17
N VAL A 6 -4.91 -17.73 1.16
CA VAL A 6 -3.79 -16.81 1.12
C VAL A 6 -2.96 -17.02 2.38
N LYS A 7 -1.65 -17.08 2.24
CA LYS A 7 -0.74 -17.16 3.38
C LYS A 7 -0.85 -15.91 4.23
N THR A 8 -0.53 -16.01 5.50
CA THR A 8 -0.53 -14.87 6.41
C THR A 8 0.56 -13.86 6.06
N ALA A 9 0.45 -12.65 6.60
CA ALA A 9 1.41 -11.58 6.34
C ALA A 9 2.84 -11.97 6.74
N GLU A 10 3.00 -12.74 7.80
CA GLU A 10 4.31 -13.18 8.28
C GLU A 10 5.07 -14.02 7.26
N SER A 11 4.37 -14.72 6.37
CA SER A 11 5.02 -15.49 5.30
C SER A 11 5.60 -14.61 4.19
N GLU A 12 5.25 -13.34 4.15
CA GLU A 12 5.71 -12.37 3.15
C GLU A 12 6.88 -11.50 3.65
N GLY A 13 7.26 -11.65 4.91
CA GLY A 13 8.35 -10.91 5.52
C GLY A 13 7.99 -10.25 6.84
N GLU A 14 8.63 -9.12 7.13
CA GLU A 14 8.45 -8.42 8.38
C GLU A 14 7.03 -7.82 8.50
N VAL A 15 6.46 -7.92 9.70
CA VAL A 15 5.13 -7.40 10.02
C VAL A 15 5.26 -6.13 10.84
N TYR A 16 4.71 -5.03 10.33
CA TYR A 16 4.83 -3.69 10.90
C TYR A 16 3.58 -3.20 11.63
N HIS A 17 2.44 -3.86 11.42
CA HIS A 17 1.16 -3.46 11.97
C HIS A 17 0.50 -4.67 12.64
N PRO A 18 -0.16 -4.51 13.82
CA PRO A 18 -0.77 -5.64 14.53
C PRO A 18 -1.78 -6.44 13.70
N THR A 19 -2.43 -5.78 12.75
CA THR A 19 -3.43 -6.38 11.87
C THR A 19 -3.03 -6.26 10.40
N GLN A 20 -1.74 -6.34 10.11
CA GLN A 20 -1.23 -6.24 8.74
C GLN A 20 -1.86 -7.30 7.84
N LYS A 21 -2.37 -6.85 6.69
CA LYS A 21 -2.95 -7.75 5.68
C LYS A 21 -1.86 -8.29 4.75
N PRO A 22 -2.01 -9.54 4.25
CA PRO A 22 -1.09 -10.05 3.23
C PRO A 22 -1.22 -9.26 1.93
N VAL A 23 -0.09 -8.98 1.29
CA VAL A 23 -0.06 -8.33 -0.03
C VAL A 23 -0.78 -9.19 -1.08
N GLU A 24 -0.62 -10.50 -1.03
CA GLU A 24 -1.27 -11.42 -1.97
C GLU A 24 -2.81 -11.38 -1.89
N LEU A 25 -3.36 -11.16 -0.70
CA LEU A 25 -4.80 -10.96 -0.57
C LEU A 25 -5.26 -9.72 -1.33
N GLY A 26 -4.54 -8.62 -1.16
CA GLY A 26 -4.82 -7.38 -1.89
C GLY A 26 -4.69 -7.57 -3.39
N ARG A 27 -3.66 -8.26 -3.85
CA ARG A 27 -3.46 -8.55 -5.28
C ARG A 27 -4.62 -9.32 -5.87
N TYR A 28 -5.10 -10.35 -5.17
CA TYR A 28 -6.25 -11.13 -5.60
C TYR A 28 -7.52 -10.26 -5.72
N LEU A 29 -7.80 -9.45 -4.70
CA LEU A 29 -8.99 -8.58 -4.70
C LEU A 29 -8.91 -7.54 -5.82
N ILE A 30 -7.76 -6.92 -6.00
CA ILE A 30 -7.54 -5.88 -7.01
C ILE A 30 -7.70 -6.45 -8.42
N ARG A 31 -7.13 -7.61 -8.70
CA ARG A 31 -7.30 -8.28 -10.00
C ARG A 31 -8.76 -8.64 -10.27
N THR A 32 -9.47 -9.05 -9.23
CA THR A 32 -10.86 -9.52 -9.36
C THR A 32 -11.83 -8.36 -9.59
N PHE A 33 -11.65 -7.24 -8.89
CA PHE A 33 -12.66 -6.17 -8.81
C PHE A 33 -12.25 -4.87 -9.51
N SER A 34 -11.12 -4.81 -10.17
CA SER A 34 -10.66 -3.62 -10.88
C SER A 34 -9.96 -3.98 -12.19
N ASN A 35 -9.64 -2.93 -12.96
CA ASN A 35 -8.89 -3.04 -14.21
C ASN A 35 -7.54 -2.33 -14.09
N PRO A 36 -6.52 -2.77 -14.87
CA PRO A 36 -5.25 -2.04 -14.92
C PRO A 36 -5.45 -0.55 -15.19
N GLY A 37 -4.72 0.28 -14.45
CA GLY A 37 -4.82 1.73 -14.55
C GLY A 37 -5.88 2.35 -13.66
N ASP A 38 -6.76 1.58 -13.04
CA ASP A 38 -7.74 2.08 -12.07
C ASP A 38 -7.06 2.67 -10.84
N ILE A 39 -7.81 3.47 -10.09
CA ILE A 39 -7.37 4.03 -8.81
C ILE A 39 -7.96 3.19 -7.68
N ILE A 40 -7.08 2.65 -6.83
CA ILE A 40 -7.45 1.89 -5.64
C ILE A 40 -7.43 2.84 -4.44
N LEU A 41 -8.54 2.89 -3.72
CA LEU A 41 -8.62 3.65 -2.48
C LEU A 41 -8.53 2.70 -1.28
N ASP A 42 -7.57 2.94 -0.41
CA ASP A 42 -7.50 2.32 0.91
C ASP A 42 -7.54 3.41 1.98
N ASN A 43 -8.70 3.58 2.60
CA ASN A 43 -8.94 4.65 3.58
C ASN A 43 -8.40 4.34 4.99
N ALA A 44 -7.77 3.20 5.18
CA ALA A 44 -7.14 2.79 6.43
C ALA A 44 -5.91 1.93 6.08
N CYS A 45 -4.96 2.53 5.35
CA CYS A 45 -3.91 1.76 4.70
C CYS A 45 -2.86 1.18 5.64
N GLY A 46 -2.75 1.65 6.88
CA GLY A 46 -1.81 1.12 7.87
C GLY A 46 -0.38 1.10 7.34
N SER A 47 0.25 -0.06 7.36
CA SER A 47 1.59 -0.25 6.82
C SER A 47 1.65 -0.37 5.29
N GLY A 48 0.53 -0.23 4.60
CA GLY A 48 0.48 -0.06 3.15
C GLY A 48 0.38 -1.33 2.31
N SER A 49 0.05 -2.47 2.88
CA SER A 49 0.03 -3.74 2.13
C SER A 49 -0.83 -3.67 0.85
N PHE A 50 -2.01 -3.08 0.90
CA PHE A 50 -2.87 -2.99 -0.28
C PHE A 50 -2.40 -1.94 -1.27
N LEU A 51 -1.62 -0.96 -0.84
CA LEU A 51 -0.95 -0.03 -1.75
C LEU A 51 0.14 -0.75 -2.56
N LEU A 52 0.90 -1.63 -1.91
CA LEU A 52 1.87 -2.48 -2.60
C LEU A 52 1.17 -3.40 -3.60
N SER A 53 0.03 -3.96 -3.21
CA SER A 53 -0.79 -4.78 -4.10
C SER A 53 -1.20 -4.01 -5.36
N ALA A 54 -1.61 -2.76 -5.20
CA ALA A 54 -1.97 -1.90 -6.32
C ALA A 54 -0.79 -1.70 -7.29
N ILE A 55 0.40 -1.42 -6.77
CA ILE A 55 1.61 -1.28 -7.57
C ILE A 55 1.89 -2.56 -8.37
N LEU A 56 1.88 -3.70 -7.69
CA LEU A 56 2.20 -4.99 -8.30
C LEU A 56 1.18 -5.42 -9.36
N GLU A 57 -0.04 -4.92 -9.28
CA GLU A 57 -1.12 -5.20 -10.22
C GLU A 57 -1.37 -4.04 -11.21
N ASN A 58 -0.44 -3.11 -11.33
CA ASN A 58 -0.47 -2.01 -12.31
C ASN A 58 -1.67 -1.06 -12.11
N ARG A 59 -2.03 -0.78 -10.85
CA ARG A 59 -3.04 0.21 -10.51
C ARG A 59 -2.38 1.40 -9.82
N ARG A 60 -3.07 2.54 -9.89
CA ARG A 60 -2.76 3.71 -9.09
C ARG A 60 -3.43 3.56 -7.73
N PHE A 61 -3.08 4.39 -6.76
CA PHE A 61 -3.70 4.33 -5.45
C PHE A 61 -3.86 5.68 -4.79
N ILE A 62 -4.79 5.72 -3.84
CA ILE A 62 -4.88 6.73 -2.79
C ILE A 62 -4.92 5.97 -1.46
N GLY A 63 -3.95 6.22 -0.59
CA GLY A 63 -3.89 5.64 0.74
C GLY A 63 -4.11 6.72 1.80
N ILE A 64 -4.95 6.42 2.78
CA ILE A 64 -5.21 7.30 3.91
C ILE A 64 -4.88 6.54 5.18
N GLU A 65 -4.11 7.16 6.06
CA GLU A 65 -3.76 6.61 7.37
C GLU A 65 -3.79 7.71 8.42
N LYS A 66 -4.54 7.49 9.47
CA LYS A 66 -4.63 8.40 10.59
C LYS A 66 -3.28 8.56 11.30
N ASN A 67 -2.46 7.53 11.23
CA ASN A 67 -1.11 7.52 11.78
C ASN A 67 -1.06 7.63 13.30
N GLU A 68 -2.11 7.17 13.98
CA GLU A 68 -2.13 7.05 15.42
C GLU A 68 -1.78 5.64 15.85
N ASP A 69 -0.81 5.52 16.74
CA ASP A 69 -0.51 4.26 17.40
C ASP A 69 -1.28 4.20 18.71
N VAL A 70 -2.33 3.40 18.72
CA VAL A 70 -3.19 3.22 19.91
C VAL A 70 -2.69 2.11 20.84
N LEU A 71 -1.55 1.51 20.55
CA LEU A 71 -1.01 0.44 21.39
C LEU A 71 -0.38 1.02 22.63
N LEU A 72 -1.09 0.91 23.74
CA LEU A 72 -0.74 1.43 25.06
C LEU A 72 0.60 0.94 25.63
N HIS A 73 1.23 -0.04 24.99
CA HIS A 73 2.46 -0.67 25.47
C HIS A 73 3.71 -0.30 24.65
N ARG A 74 3.58 0.55 23.64
CA ARG A 74 4.73 1.02 22.87
C ARG A 74 5.30 2.29 23.50
N ILE A 75 6.62 2.30 23.64
CA ILE A 75 7.35 3.44 24.23
C ILE A 75 7.31 4.64 23.28
N GLN A 76 7.24 4.37 21.96
CA GLN A 76 7.18 5.42 20.94
C GLN A 76 6.10 5.12 19.90
N PRO A 77 5.41 6.15 19.39
CA PRO A 77 4.43 5.98 18.32
C PRO A 77 5.08 5.40 17.06
N THR A 78 4.35 4.53 16.38
CA THR A 78 4.77 4.00 15.08
C THR A 78 4.36 4.95 13.97
N ASP A 79 5.30 5.35 13.13
CA ASP A 79 5.01 6.15 11.94
C ASP A 79 4.67 5.24 10.75
N TYR A 80 3.40 4.92 10.61
CA TYR A 80 2.92 4.05 9.52
C TYR A 80 3.08 4.68 8.14
N ILE A 81 3.01 6.00 8.04
CA ILE A 81 3.23 6.70 6.76
C ILE A 81 4.66 6.49 6.29
N LYS A 82 5.63 6.61 7.20
CA LYS A 82 7.03 6.35 6.87
C LYS A 82 7.24 4.89 6.46
N ILE A 83 6.65 3.96 7.18
CA ILE A 83 6.71 2.53 6.84
C ILE A 83 6.12 2.29 5.45
N CYS A 84 4.96 2.87 5.14
CA CYS A 84 4.37 2.80 3.81
C CYS A 84 5.34 3.28 2.72
N MET A 85 5.94 4.44 2.92
CA MET A 85 6.86 5.03 1.95
C MET A 85 8.08 4.14 1.72
N ASP A 86 8.66 3.60 2.79
CA ASP A 86 9.81 2.69 2.71
C ASP A 86 9.41 1.39 1.96
N ARG A 87 8.28 0.81 2.29
CA ARG A 87 7.78 -0.41 1.62
C ARG A 87 7.47 -0.17 0.15
N ILE A 88 6.88 0.97 -0.19
CA ILE A 88 6.61 1.36 -1.58
C ILE A 88 7.93 1.47 -2.35
N SER A 89 8.93 2.15 -1.79
CA SER A 89 10.25 2.27 -2.41
C SER A 89 10.88 0.91 -2.70
N GLU A 90 10.83 -0.02 -1.74
CA GLU A 90 11.35 -1.36 -1.93
C GLU A 90 10.58 -2.14 -3.00
N THR A 91 9.26 -2.03 -2.99
CA THR A 91 8.41 -2.72 -3.97
C THR A 91 8.69 -2.25 -5.38
N LEU A 92 8.91 -0.96 -5.58
CA LEU A 92 9.21 -0.38 -6.90
C LEU A 92 10.54 -0.87 -7.50
N LYS A 93 11.43 -1.42 -6.70
CA LYS A 93 12.70 -2.01 -7.17
C LYS A 93 12.53 -3.44 -7.69
N ARG A 94 11.40 -4.09 -7.45
CA ARG A 94 11.18 -5.49 -7.84
C ARG A 94 11.07 -5.60 -9.35
N GLU A 95 11.63 -6.68 -9.90
CA GLU A 95 11.66 -6.94 -11.34
C GLU A 95 10.26 -7.04 -11.97
N GLU A 96 9.29 -7.55 -11.21
CA GLU A 96 7.91 -7.72 -11.68
C GLU A 96 7.16 -6.41 -11.89
N VAL A 97 7.67 -5.29 -11.36
CA VAL A 97 7.07 -3.97 -11.58
C VAL A 97 7.47 -3.46 -12.96
N THR A 98 6.49 -3.20 -13.81
CA THR A 98 6.74 -2.78 -15.19
C THR A 98 7.31 -1.36 -15.27
N PRO A 99 8.05 -1.03 -16.35
CA PRO A 99 8.51 0.35 -16.58
C PRO A 99 7.37 1.37 -16.63
N SER A 100 6.22 0.98 -17.19
CA SER A 100 5.02 1.85 -17.22
C SER A 100 4.55 2.20 -15.82
N THR A 101 4.47 1.20 -14.95
CA THR A 101 4.08 1.41 -13.55
C THR A 101 5.09 2.28 -12.82
N ARG A 102 6.39 2.04 -13.00
CA ARG A 102 7.44 2.87 -12.37
C ARG A 102 7.33 4.34 -12.75
N LYS A 103 6.91 4.65 -13.96
CA LYS A 103 6.72 6.05 -14.41
C LYS A 103 5.67 6.79 -13.59
N LEU A 104 4.68 6.09 -13.05
CA LEU A 104 3.64 6.70 -12.22
C LEU A 104 4.17 7.16 -10.86
N PHE A 105 5.36 6.69 -10.47
CA PHE A 105 5.94 6.95 -9.15
C PHE A 105 7.25 7.74 -9.21
N LYS A 106 7.48 8.50 -10.28
CA LYS A 106 8.74 9.26 -10.47
C LYS A 106 8.89 10.41 -9.49
N LYS A 107 7.79 10.99 -9.04
CA LYS A 107 7.80 12.07 -8.07
C LYS A 107 7.60 11.54 -6.67
N PRO A 108 8.09 12.24 -5.65
CA PRO A 108 7.78 11.88 -4.27
C PRO A 108 6.28 11.84 -4.04
N ILE A 109 5.85 10.90 -3.22
CA ILE A 109 4.47 10.81 -2.78
C ILE A 109 4.15 12.05 -1.96
N THR A 110 3.07 12.72 -2.31
CA THR A 110 2.70 13.97 -1.64
C THR A 110 2.17 13.71 -0.25
N LYS A 111 2.58 14.54 0.70
CA LYS A 111 2.13 14.47 2.08
C LYS A 111 1.32 15.72 2.43
N TYR A 112 0.17 15.53 3.05
CA TYR A 112 -0.74 16.61 3.42
C TYR A 112 -0.84 16.78 4.92
N HIS A 113 -1.07 18.02 5.35
CA HIS A 113 -0.96 18.39 6.76
C HIS A 113 -2.17 18.00 7.62
N THR A 114 -3.35 17.97 7.04
CA THR A 114 -4.59 17.71 7.78
C THR A 114 -5.01 16.26 7.76
N LEU A 115 -4.65 15.56 6.70
CA LEU A 115 -4.88 14.12 6.54
C LEU A 115 -3.61 13.52 5.99
N ASN A 116 -3.11 12.51 6.68
CA ASN A 116 -1.97 11.75 6.18
C ASN A 116 -2.44 10.81 5.09
N TYR A 117 -2.21 11.16 3.84
CA TYR A 117 -2.53 10.29 2.74
C TYR A 117 -1.41 10.19 1.72
N LEU A 118 -1.41 9.10 0.99
CA LEU A 118 -0.45 8.76 -0.04
C LEU A 118 -1.20 8.56 -1.35
N GLU A 119 -0.68 9.13 -2.42
CA GLU A 119 -1.27 8.96 -3.74
C GLU A 119 -0.18 8.84 -4.81
N THR A 120 -0.53 8.29 -5.95
CA THR A 120 0.35 8.28 -7.11
C THR A 120 0.33 9.64 -7.81
N ASP A 121 1.41 9.95 -8.54
CA ASP A 121 1.47 11.18 -9.34
C ASP A 121 0.30 11.31 -10.32
N ALA A 122 -0.14 10.19 -10.87
CA ALA A 122 -1.23 10.19 -11.84
C ALA A 122 -2.57 10.60 -11.22
N THR A 123 -2.74 10.46 -9.89
CA THR A 123 -3.95 10.91 -9.19
C THR A 123 -3.94 12.40 -8.94
N ASN A 124 -2.78 13.03 -8.84
CA ASN A 124 -2.64 14.48 -8.65
C ASN A 124 -3.14 15.29 -9.84
N GLN A 125 -3.32 14.65 -10.98
CA GLN A 125 -3.79 15.30 -12.22
C GLN A 125 -5.30 15.22 -12.39
N LEU A 126 -5.99 14.58 -11.47
CA LEU A 126 -7.43 14.47 -11.45
C LEU A 126 -8.05 15.68 -10.73
#